data_4219ba06b8ac859c936770ef7848f177
#
_entry.id   4219ba06b8ac859c936770ef7848f177
#
_cell.length_a   1.000
_cell.length_b   1.000
_cell.length_c   1.000
_cell.angle_alpha   90.00
_cell.angle_beta   90.00
_cell.angle_gamma   90.00
#
_symmetry.space_group_name_H-M   'P 1'
#
loop_
_entity.id
_entity.type
_entity.pdbx_description
1 polymer ?
#
loop_
_entity_poly.entity_id
_entity_poly.type
_entity_poly.pdbx_seq_one_letter_code
_entity_poly.pdbx_strand_id
1 'polypeptide(L)'
;MRYWNKSCVALGVLVVMVAAPVQAQAPAPAAPTAGNPWVQVAPFPNPSEEVLAASANGKLYVFAGLAPGWKPKALVYEYDPGSNQWSLKKPMPLPSHHVAFTTLNNKIYAFGGFRLPESGPPAWVPLDNAWEYDPATDEWKALAPLPTKRGAASAAVAGGKIYVTGGANSLPGVTEPGIHPARPHNVMATVEEYDPATNSWQTKRSLLLARNHHVSAGVGDRIYVIGGRIGAAFISGGSNNVDLVEMYDPATDLWTVRDKMPTRRSAMGVGVFNNRIIVVGGEFQDRFQFSAYRATEAYDPATNQWQILPSMRYPRHGLAVGVVGNRLYAVSGDAQSAGSGAPEAHVPFNEALALDLVIK
;
A
#
# COMPACT_ATOMS: atom_id res chain seq x y z
N MET A 1 -14.55 11.31 87.42
CA MET A 1 -13.52 10.46 86.84
C MET A 1 -14.00 9.99 85.48
N ARG A 2 -13.51 10.60 84.37
CA ARG A 2 -13.73 10.11 83.02
C ARG A 2 -12.41 10.23 82.25
N TYR A 3 -11.88 9.10 81.87
CA TYR A 3 -10.67 9.01 81.03
C TYR A 3 -11.03 9.29 79.58
N TRP A 4 -10.31 10.22 78.93
CA TRP A 4 -10.36 10.44 77.48
C TRP A 4 -9.17 9.71 76.82
N ASN A 5 -9.52 8.74 75.96
CA ASN A 5 -8.58 8.05 75.14
C ASN A 5 -8.41 8.85 73.81
N LYS A 6 -7.18 9.30 73.51
CA LYS A 6 -6.81 9.94 72.25
C LYS A 6 -6.28 8.85 71.32
N SER A 7 -7.03 8.46 70.32
CA SER A 7 -6.55 7.61 69.25
C SER A 7 -5.86 8.47 68.18
N CYS A 8 -4.54 8.30 67.98
CA CYS A 8 -3.83 8.82 66.82
C CYS A 8 -4.10 8.00 65.59
N VAL A 9 -4.73 8.58 64.58
CA VAL A 9 -4.84 7.97 63.25
C VAL A 9 -3.61 8.34 62.45
N ALA A 10 -2.77 7.36 62.14
CA ALA A 10 -1.65 7.55 61.20
C ALA A 10 -2.15 7.41 59.79
N LEU A 11 -2.07 8.47 59.00
CA LEU A 11 -2.36 8.47 57.56
C LEU A 11 -1.13 7.88 56.83
N GLY A 12 -1.24 6.64 56.41
CA GLY A 12 -0.26 6.01 55.51
C GLY A 12 -0.44 6.52 54.08
N VAL A 13 0.51 7.27 53.54
CA VAL A 13 0.56 7.63 52.13
C VAL A 13 1.07 6.41 51.33
N LEU A 14 0.19 5.76 50.60
CA LEU A 14 0.55 4.69 49.70
C LEU A 14 1.12 5.32 48.38
N VAL A 15 2.46 5.31 48.21
CA VAL A 15 3.11 5.67 46.96
C VAL A 15 3.01 4.50 46.00
N VAL A 16 2.08 4.53 45.08
CA VAL A 16 2.01 3.60 43.95
C VAL A 16 3.07 3.99 42.94
N MET A 17 4.20 3.28 42.92
CA MET A 17 5.14 3.36 41.82
C MET A 17 4.54 2.67 40.61
N VAL A 18 4.10 3.43 39.63
CA VAL A 18 3.75 2.93 38.29
C VAL A 18 5.05 2.66 37.56
N ALA A 19 5.43 1.38 37.47
CA ALA A 19 6.56 0.99 36.62
C ALA A 19 6.18 1.26 35.16
N ALA A 20 6.98 2.08 34.47
CA ALA A 20 6.85 2.27 33.03
C ALA A 20 7.03 0.91 32.33
N PRO A 21 6.23 0.59 31.29
CA PRO A 21 6.41 -0.66 30.55
C PRO A 21 7.80 -0.66 29.90
N VAL A 22 8.59 -1.65 30.25
CA VAL A 22 9.86 -1.95 29.57
C VAL A 22 9.47 -2.34 28.14
N GLN A 23 9.72 -1.48 27.18
CA GLN A 23 9.61 -1.83 25.77
C GLN A 23 10.64 -2.91 25.47
N ALA A 24 10.18 -4.13 25.22
CA ALA A 24 11.03 -5.21 24.78
C ALA A 24 11.68 -4.81 23.44
N GLN A 25 12.99 -4.77 23.43
CA GLN A 25 13.76 -4.49 22.21
C GLN A 25 13.45 -5.58 21.17
N ALA A 26 13.03 -5.20 19.98
CA ALA A 26 12.73 -6.14 18.91
C ALA A 26 13.98 -7.00 18.64
N PRO A 27 13.84 -8.33 18.48
CA PRO A 27 14.97 -9.19 18.17
C PRO A 27 15.60 -8.81 16.83
N ALA A 28 16.92 -8.93 16.73
CA ALA A 28 17.64 -8.75 15.47
C ALA A 28 17.04 -9.64 14.36
N PRO A 29 17.11 -9.21 13.08
CA PRO A 29 16.57 -10.01 11.98
C PRO A 29 17.11 -11.43 12.03
N ALA A 30 16.22 -12.43 11.97
CA ALA A 30 16.63 -13.82 11.93
C ALA A 30 17.50 -14.08 10.68
N ALA A 31 18.57 -14.84 10.83
CA ALA A 31 19.38 -15.28 9.69
C ALA A 31 18.53 -16.09 8.69
N PRO A 32 18.83 -16.05 7.36
CA PRO A 32 18.13 -16.85 6.38
C PRO A 32 18.17 -18.32 6.78
N THR A 33 17.00 -18.96 6.84
CA THR A 33 16.93 -20.41 6.96
C THR A 33 17.34 -21.04 5.64
N ALA A 34 18.09 -22.13 5.67
CA ALA A 34 18.52 -22.85 4.46
C ALA A 34 17.32 -23.05 3.50
N GLY A 35 17.38 -22.46 2.30
CA GLY A 35 16.39 -22.63 1.24
C GLY A 35 15.45 -21.44 0.95
N ASN A 36 15.31 -20.43 1.83
CA ASN A 36 14.51 -19.23 1.52
C ASN A 36 15.27 -17.95 1.92
N PRO A 37 15.65 -17.08 0.95
CA PRO A 37 16.44 -15.87 1.21
C PRO A 37 15.62 -14.72 1.86
N TRP A 38 14.30 -14.85 1.98
CA TRP A 38 13.50 -13.90 2.74
C TRP A 38 13.80 -14.02 4.24
N VAL A 39 14.14 -12.91 4.86
CA VAL A 39 14.43 -12.81 6.29
C VAL A 39 13.29 -12.08 7.00
N GLN A 40 12.95 -12.54 8.19
CA GLN A 40 11.97 -11.86 9.03
C GLN A 40 12.59 -10.62 9.65
N VAL A 41 11.86 -9.51 9.64
CA VAL A 41 12.21 -8.24 10.28
C VAL A 41 11.20 -7.88 11.38
N ALA A 42 11.43 -6.78 12.10
CA ALA A 42 10.56 -6.35 13.19
C ALA A 42 9.08 -6.36 12.79
N PRO A 43 8.19 -6.95 13.60
CA PRO A 43 6.77 -7.03 13.30
C PRO A 43 6.16 -5.62 13.17
N PHE A 44 5.19 -5.47 12.26
CA PHE A 44 4.48 -4.21 12.11
C PHE A 44 3.59 -3.98 13.35
N PRO A 45 3.65 -2.79 13.98
CA PRO A 45 2.95 -2.56 15.24
C PRO A 45 1.42 -2.64 15.14
N ASN A 46 0.87 -2.48 13.94
CA ASN A 46 -0.56 -2.44 13.70
C ASN A 46 -0.98 -3.22 12.45
N PRO A 47 -0.90 -4.57 12.46
CA PRO A 47 -1.23 -5.40 11.32
C PRO A 47 -2.58 -5.04 10.70
N SER A 48 -2.61 -4.93 9.38
CA SER A 48 -3.76 -4.45 8.61
C SER A 48 -3.66 -4.93 7.18
N GLU A 49 -4.76 -4.96 6.48
CA GLU A 49 -4.80 -5.04 5.01
C GLU A 49 -4.89 -3.66 4.38
N GLU A 50 -4.70 -3.58 3.08
CA GLU A 50 -4.72 -2.35 2.28
C GLU A 50 -3.78 -1.27 2.84
N VAL A 51 -2.66 -1.72 3.41
CA VAL A 51 -1.52 -0.88 3.77
C VAL A 51 -0.66 -0.63 2.54
N LEU A 52 -0.11 0.57 2.45
CA LEU A 52 0.72 1.00 1.33
C LEU A 52 2.06 1.52 1.84
N ALA A 53 3.08 1.47 1.01
CA ALA A 53 4.40 1.97 1.39
C ALA A 53 4.99 2.92 0.37
N ALA A 54 5.88 3.76 0.88
CA ALA A 54 6.80 4.58 0.11
C ALA A 54 8.14 4.65 0.83
N SER A 55 9.23 4.72 0.07
CA SER A 55 10.58 4.80 0.63
C SER A 55 11.13 6.20 0.44
N ALA A 56 11.63 6.81 1.51
CA ALA A 56 12.26 8.12 1.48
C ALA A 56 13.38 8.20 2.53
N ASN A 57 14.44 8.95 2.25
CA ASN A 57 15.55 9.20 3.18
C ASN A 57 16.15 7.91 3.81
N GLY A 58 16.21 6.81 3.05
CA GLY A 58 16.74 5.54 3.55
C GLY A 58 15.84 4.81 4.56
N LYS A 59 14.58 5.20 4.66
CA LYS A 59 13.55 4.59 5.51
C LYS A 59 12.37 4.10 4.69
N LEU A 60 11.57 3.18 5.27
CA LEU A 60 10.30 2.74 4.71
C LEU A 60 9.16 3.36 5.52
N TYR A 61 8.24 4.00 4.84
CA TYR A 61 7.02 4.55 5.44
C TYR A 61 5.83 3.68 5.03
N VAL A 62 4.99 3.31 6.02
CA VAL A 62 3.77 2.52 5.81
C VAL A 62 2.57 3.34 6.23
N PHE A 63 1.58 3.39 5.35
CA PHE A 63 0.43 4.30 5.43
C PHE A 63 -0.90 3.56 5.37
N ALA A 64 -1.94 4.24 5.85
CA ALA A 64 -3.35 3.87 5.67
C ALA A 64 -3.70 2.51 6.29
N GLY A 65 -4.49 1.71 5.57
CA GLY A 65 -4.94 0.39 5.97
C GLY A 65 -6.39 0.34 6.41
N LEU A 66 -6.90 -0.88 6.46
CA LEU A 66 -8.24 -1.20 6.95
C LEU A 66 -8.17 -1.93 8.28
N ALA A 67 -9.02 -1.53 9.21
CA ALA A 67 -9.39 -2.29 10.38
C ALA A 67 -10.61 -3.16 10.09
N PRO A 68 -10.91 -4.20 10.90
CA PRO A 68 -12.10 -5.01 10.78
C PRO A 68 -13.37 -4.16 10.61
N GLY A 69 -14.26 -4.60 9.70
CA GLY A 69 -15.47 -3.86 9.34
C GLY A 69 -15.23 -2.68 8.39
N TRP A 70 -14.17 -2.75 7.59
CA TRP A 70 -13.78 -1.77 6.55
C TRP A 70 -13.52 -0.36 7.10
N LYS A 71 -13.04 -0.26 8.33
CA LYS A 71 -12.74 1.03 8.97
C LYS A 71 -11.39 1.56 8.51
N PRO A 72 -11.33 2.64 7.71
CA PRO A 72 -10.06 3.23 7.28
C PRO A 72 -9.24 3.71 8.48
N LYS A 73 -7.93 3.54 8.39
CA LYS A 73 -6.96 4.05 9.34
C LYS A 73 -6.20 5.24 8.74
N ALA A 74 -5.75 6.15 9.60
CA ALA A 74 -4.86 7.25 9.23
C ALA A 74 -3.39 6.93 9.60
N LEU A 75 -3.03 5.65 9.65
CA LEU A 75 -1.72 5.22 10.15
C LEU A 75 -0.58 5.77 9.32
N VAL A 76 0.49 6.18 10.00
CA VAL A 76 1.80 6.43 9.40
C VAL A 76 2.86 5.87 10.34
N TYR A 77 3.62 4.89 9.86
CA TYR A 77 4.75 4.34 10.58
C TYR A 77 6.01 4.44 9.72
N GLU A 78 7.10 4.80 10.34
CA GLU A 78 8.44 4.75 9.77
C GLU A 78 9.16 3.51 10.26
N TYR A 79 9.73 2.74 9.34
CA TYR A 79 10.64 1.65 9.66
C TYR A 79 12.08 2.06 9.35
N ASP A 80 12.95 1.91 10.33
CA ASP A 80 14.39 2.08 10.18
C ASP A 80 15.08 0.72 9.97
N PRO A 81 15.58 0.44 8.76
CA PRO A 81 16.31 -0.79 8.50
C PRO A 81 17.60 -0.95 9.32
N GLY A 82 18.23 0.16 9.70
CA GLY A 82 19.50 0.15 10.45
C GLY A 82 19.31 -0.32 11.90
N SER A 83 18.24 0.10 12.54
CA SER A 83 17.90 -0.30 13.91
C SER A 83 16.90 -1.45 13.97
N ASN A 84 16.27 -1.82 12.85
CA ASN A 84 15.18 -2.79 12.77
C ASN A 84 13.99 -2.40 13.69
N GLN A 85 13.62 -1.13 13.71
CA GLN A 85 12.57 -0.60 14.58
C GLN A 85 11.54 0.23 13.84
N TRP A 86 10.34 0.29 14.42
CA TRP A 86 9.22 1.10 13.97
C TRP A 86 9.04 2.33 14.86
N SER A 87 8.71 3.46 14.27
CA SER A 87 8.26 4.66 14.95
C SER A 87 6.96 5.19 14.37
N LEU A 88 6.05 5.61 15.26
CA LEU A 88 4.81 6.27 14.85
C LEU A 88 5.12 7.67 14.38
N LYS A 89 4.48 8.08 13.29
CA LYS A 89 4.60 9.41 12.68
C LYS A 89 3.27 10.13 12.71
N LYS A 90 3.28 11.39 12.29
CA LYS A 90 2.07 12.20 12.18
C LYS A 90 1.05 11.53 11.27
N PRO A 91 -0.18 11.27 11.76
CA PRO A 91 -1.18 10.54 10.98
C PRO A 91 -1.57 11.30 9.72
N MET A 92 -2.08 10.57 8.73
CA MET A 92 -2.70 11.16 7.55
C MET A 92 -3.82 12.12 7.95
N PRO A 93 -4.00 13.23 7.21
CA PRO A 93 -5.05 14.21 7.52
C PRO A 93 -6.48 13.65 7.43
N LEU A 94 -6.67 12.58 6.65
CA LEU A 94 -7.95 11.90 6.48
C LEU A 94 -7.75 10.38 6.54
N PRO A 95 -8.44 9.66 7.46
CA PRO A 95 -8.47 8.20 7.44
C PRO A 95 -9.00 7.69 6.10
N SER A 96 -8.17 6.96 5.37
CA SER A 96 -8.50 6.46 4.03
C SER A 96 -7.72 5.17 3.73
N HIS A 97 -8.18 4.42 2.73
CA HIS A 97 -7.56 3.20 2.23
C HIS A 97 -7.47 3.22 0.71
N HIS A 98 -6.70 2.31 0.12
CA HIS A 98 -6.51 2.24 -1.33
C HIS A 98 -6.03 3.58 -1.95
N VAL A 99 -5.21 4.31 -1.20
CA VAL A 99 -4.60 5.58 -1.61
C VAL A 99 -3.43 5.30 -2.55
N ALA A 100 -3.24 6.09 -3.60
CA ALA A 100 -2.06 5.96 -4.46
C ALA A 100 -0.88 6.72 -3.84
N PHE A 101 0.22 6.01 -3.52
CA PHE A 101 1.45 6.63 -2.97
C PHE A 101 2.61 6.53 -3.96
N THR A 102 3.45 7.56 -3.95
CA THR A 102 4.75 7.55 -4.62
C THR A 102 5.73 8.51 -3.94
N THR A 103 7.01 8.38 -4.26
CA THR A 103 8.06 9.27 -3.72
C THR A 103 8.70 10.05 -4.84
N LEU A 104 8.87 11.35 -4.63
CA LEU A 104 9.63 12.24 -5.50
C LEU A 104 10.45 13.20 -4.62
N ASN A 105 11.76 13.29 -4.88
CA ASN A 105 12.67 14.17 -4.15
C ASN A 105 12.60 14.00 -2.62
N ASN A 106 12.57 12.76 -2.14
CA ASN A 106 12.44 12.39 -0.73
C ASN A 106 11.16 12.88 -0.03
N LYS A 107 10.18 13.37 -0.78
CA LYS A 107 8.84 13.66 -0.29
C LYS A 107 7.87 12.58 -0.76
N ILE A 108 6.87 12.28 0.05
CA ILE A 108 5.90 11.23 -0.23
C ILE A 108 4.58 11.89 -0.60
N TYR A 109 4.04 11.49 -1.74
CA TYR A 109 2.79 12.01 -2.29
C TYR A 109 1.69 10.97 -2.17
N ALA A 110 0.49 11.41 -1.76
CA ALA A 110 -0.69 10.60 -1.53
C ALA A 110 -1.88 11.16 -2.30
N PHE A 111 -2.56 10.31 -3.10
CA PHE A 111 -3.64 10.76 -3.99
C PHE A 111 -4.88 9.87 -3.88
N GLY A 112 -6.05 10.50 -3.73
CA GLY A 112 -7.33 9.82 -3.73
C GLY A 112 -7.51 8.81 -2.60
N GLY A 113 -8.01 7.63 -2.96
CA GLY A 113 -8.39 6.58 -2.01
C GLY A 113 -9.89 6.57 -1.74
N PHE A 114 -10.29 5.84 -0.70
CA PHE A 114 -11.66 5.76 -0.24
C PHE A 114 -11.76 6.06 1.24
N ARG A 115 -12.89 6.65 1.67
CA ARG A 115 -13.31 6.80 3.06
C ARG A 115 -14.63 6.11 3.30
N LEU A 116 -15.03 5.96 4.56
CA LEU A 116 -16.41 5.58 4.86
C LEU A 116 -17.38 6.75 4.60
N PRO A 117 -18.65 6.47 4.28
CA PRO A 117 -19.68 7.49 4.24
C PRO A 117 -19.91 8.06 5.65
N GLU A 118 -20.40 9.30 5.73
CA GLU A 118 -20.72 9.95 7.00
C GLU A 118 -21.92 9.31 7.71
N SER A 119 -22.79 8.66 6.94
CA SER A 119 -23.96 7.94 7.45
C SER A 119 -24.35 6.82 6.48
N GLY A 120 -25.14 5.87 6.97
CA GLY A 120 -25.61 4.72 6.17
C GLY A 120 -24.72 3.49 6.28
N PRO A 121 -24.92 2.49 5.42
CA PRO A 121 -24.14 1.26 5.43
C PRO A 121 -22.68 1.50 5.01
N PRO A 122 -21.74 0.65 5.43
CA PRO A 122 -20.36 0.73 4.99
C PRO A 122 -20.25 0.69 3.45
N ALA A 123 -19.55 1.68 2.90
CA ALA A 123 -19.26 1.80 1.47
C ALA A 123 -17.92 2.54 1.29
N TRP A 124 -17.35 2.47 0.10
CA TRP A 124 -16.10 3.12 -0.25
C TRP A 124 -16.39 4.41 -1.02
N VAL A 125 -16.32 5.55 -0.34
CA VAL A 125 -16.54 6.88 -0.94
C VAL A 125 -15.25 7.35 -1.59
N PRO A 126 -15.22 7.51 -2.95
CA PRO A 126 -14.02 7.93 -3.66
C PRO A 126 -13.60 9.36 -3.30
N LEU A 127 -12.29 9.56 -3.20
CA LEU A 127 -11.67 10.81 -2.79
C LEU A 127 -10.91 11.47 -3.95
N ASP A 128 -10.78 12.80 -3.87
CA ASP A 128 -9.96 13.63 -4.76
C ASP A 128 -8.82 14.34 -4.02
N ASN A 129 -8.66 14.10 -2.72
CA ASN A 129 -7.59 14.74 -1.97
C ASN A 129 -6.20 14.35 -2.50
N ALA A 130 -5.29 15.31 -2.43
CA ALA A 130 -3.88 15.14 -2.72
C ALA A 130 -3.06 15.75 -1.58
N TRP A 131 -2.03 15.03 -1.14
CA TRP A 131 -1.19 15.41 -0.02
C TRP A 131 0.28 15.18 -0.35
N GLU A 132 1.15 16.05 0.16
CA GLU A 132 2.59 15.86 0.27
C GLU A 132 2.92 15.64 1.75
N TYR A 133 3.63 14.57 2.06
CA TYR A 133 4.23 14.33 3.36
C TYR A 133 5.73 14.57 3.28
N ASP A 134 6.23 15.41 4.19
CA ASP A 134 7.66 15.64 4.34
C ASP A 134 8.21 14.83 5.52
N PRO A 135 8.94 13.73 5.26
CA PRO A 135 9.54 12.94 6.32
C PRO A 135 10.55 13.68 7.21
N ALA A 136 11.16 14.75 6.72
CA ALA A 136 12.15 15.51 7.49
C ALA A 136 11.51 16.36 8.58
N THR A 137 10.29 16.85 8.36
CA THR A 137 9.55 17.69 9.30
C THR A 137 8.39 16.97 9.98
N ASP A 138 8.04 15.75 9.50
CA ASP A 138 6.87 14.99 9.94
C ASP A 138 5.56 15.77 9.70
N GLU A 139 5.44 16.47 8.54
CA GLU A 139 4.33 17.35 8.25
C GLU A 139 3.62 16.98 6.94
N TRP A 140 2.29 17.16 6.93
CA TRP A 140 1.44 17.02 5.75
C TRP A 140 1.07 18.37 5.18
N LYS A 141 1.14 18.48 3.85
CA LYS A 141 0.72 19.66 3.07
C LYS A 141 -0.34 19.26 2.06
N ALA A 142 -1.47 19.99 2.06
CA ALA A 142 -2.49 19.82 1.03
C ALA A 142 -2.00 20.35 -0.32
N LEU A 143 -2.33 19.63 -1.38
CA LEU A 143 -2.02 19.96 -2.77
C LEU A 143 -3.31 20.21 -3.56
N ALA A 144 -3.19 20.66 -4.80
CA ALA A 144 -4.32 20.75 -5.72
C ALA A 144 -4.99 19.36 -5.83
N PRO A 145 -6.32 19.26 -5.61
CA PRO A 145 -7.00 17.97 -5.61
C PRO A 145 -6.96 17.28 -6.97
N LEU A 146 -7.07 15.94 -6.98
CA LEU A 146 -7.22 15.19 -8.23
C LEU A 146 -8.44 15.70 -9.01
N PRO A 147 -8.32 15.88 -10.33
CA PRO A 147 -9.47 16.25 -11.16
C PRO A 147 -10.60 15.22 -11.13
N THR A 148 -10.26 13.93 -10.92
CA THR A 148 -11.24 12.84 -10.90
C THR A 148 -11.13 12.04 -9.60
N LYS A 149 -12.19 12.05 -8.78
CA LYS A 149 -12.30 11.26 -7.53
C LYS A 149 -12.14 9.78 -7.81
N ARG A 150 -11.24 9.10 -7.10
CA ARG A 150 -11.02 7.66 -7.24
C ARG A 150 -10.17 7.06 -6.12
N GLY A 151 -10.35 5.78 -5.88
CA GLY A 151 -9.46 4.95 -5.08
C GLY A 151 -8.97 3.73 -5.86
N ALA A 152 -8.11 2.92 -5.27
CA ALA A 152 -7.48 1.77 -5.90
C ALA A 152 -6.78 2.09 -7.23
N ALA A 153 -6.34 3.33 -7.38
CA ALA A 153 -5.41 3.80 -8.40
C ALA A 153 -3.97 3.54 -7.97
N SER A 154 -3.04 3.73 -8.88
CA SER A 154 -1.61 3.68 -8.57
C SER A 154 -0.90 4.93 -9.04
N ALA A 155 0.23 5.29 -8.39
CA ALA A 155 1.02 6.46 -8.75
C ALA A 155 2.48 6.09 -9.02
N ALA A 156 3.09 6.74 -10.02
CA ALA A 156 4.49 6.56 -10.37
C ALA A 156 5.10 7.86 -10.89
N VAL A 157 6.42 7.94 -10.87
CA VAL A 157 7.19 9.13 -11.26
C VAL A 157 7.93 8.89 -12.57
N ALA A 158 7.84 9.83 -13.49
CA ALA A 158 8.70 9.93 -14.66
C ALA A 158 8.96 11.40 -14.99
N GLY A 159 10.18 11.75 -15.43
CA GLY A 159 10.53 13.10 -15.83
C GLY A 159 10.25 14.20 -14.80
N GLY A 160 10.32 13.88 -13.48
CA GLY A 160 10.01 14.82 -12.41
C GLY A 160 8.52 15.13 -12.21
N LYS A 161 7.63 14.43 -12.90
CA LYS A 161 6.17 14.49 -12.76
C LYS A 161 5.63 13.21 -12.13
N ILE A 162 4.42 13.29 -11.54
CA ILE A 162 3.73 12.16 -10.94
C ILE A 162 2.51 11.81 -11.80
N TYR A 163 2.38 10.53 -12.14
CA TYR A 163 1.26 10.01 -12.94
C TYR A 163 0.38 9.14 -12.06
N VAL A 164 -0.90 9.52 -11.91
CA VAL A 164 -1.92 8.73 -11.22
C VAL A 164 -2.76 8.01 -12.27
N THR A 165 -2.76 6.67 -12.22
CA THR A 165 -3.31 5.83 -13.29
C THR A 165 -4.48 4.99 -12.80
N GLY A 166 -5.52 4.84 -13.63
CA GLY A 166 -6.65 3.95 -13.39
C GLY A 166 -7.42 4.22 -12.10
N GLY A 167 -7.88 3.16 -11.46
CA GLY A 167 -8.66 3.20 -10.22
C GLY A 167 -10.12 2.89 -10.40
N ALA A 168 -10.91 3.18 -9.38
CA ALA A 168 -12.36 2.95 -9.35
C ALA A 168 -13.10 4.11 -8.69
N ASN A 169 -14.33 4.38 -9.17
CA ASN A 169 -15.28 5.29 -8.55
C ASN A 169 -16.73 4.82 -8.76
N SER A 170 -17.69 5.62 -8.30
CA SER A 170 -19.13 5.33 -8.47
C SER A 170 -19.53 5.34 -9.93
N LEU A 171 -20.50 4.51 -10.29
CA LEU A 171 -21.11 4.55 -11.63
C LEU A 171 -21.76 5.92 -11.89
N PRO A 172 -21.70 6.43 -13.12
CA PRO A 172 -22.38 7.67 -13.49
C PRO A 172 -23.88 7.60 -13.17
N GLY A 173 -24.42 8.67 -12.57
CA GLY A 173 -25.86 8.76 -12.24
C GLY A 173 -26.31 7.97 -11.00
N VAL A 174 -25.41 7.27 -10.32
CA VAL A 174 -25.72 6.60 -9.04
C VAL A 174 -25.68 7.62 -7.92
N THR A 175 -26.76 7.68 -7.12
CA THR A 175 -26.88 8.60 -5.98
C THR A 175 -26.29 8.02 -4.68
N GLU A 176 -25.86 6.76 -4.69
CA GLU A 176 -25.22 6.15 -3.52
C GLU A 176 -23.89 6.85 -3.21
N PRO A 177 -23.57 7.07 -1.91
CA PRO A 177 -22.41 7.88 -1.52
C PRO A 177 -21.07 7.17 -1.80
N GLY A 178 -21.07 5.89 -2.19
CA GLY A 178 -19.84 5.12 -2.42
C GLY A 178 -20.06 3.83 -3.18
N ILE A 179 -18.96 3.13 -3.43
CA ILE A 179 -18.97 1.83 -4.09
C ILE A 179 -18.91 0.69 -3.07
N HIS A 180 -19.46 -0.45 -3.43
CA HIS A 180 -19.29 -1.71 -2.70
C HIS A 180 -18.32 -2.62 -3.47
N PRO A 181 -17.26 -3.19 -2.85
CA PRO A 181 -16.24 -3.95 -3.57
C PRO A 181 -16.80 -5.17 -4.31
N ALA A 182 -17.92 -5.73 -3.83
CA ALA A 182 -18.58 -6.89 -4.42
C ALA A 182 -19.66 -6.55 -5.47
N ARG A 183 -19.87 -5.29 -5.78
CA ARG A 183 -20.88 -4.85 -6.76
C ARG A 183 -20.22 -4.16 -7.95
N PRO A 184 -20.85 -4.16 -9.13
CA PRO A 184 -20.36 -3.39 -10.26
C PRO A 184 -20.15 -1.93 -9.91
N HIS A 185 -19.01 -1.38 -10.30
CA HIS A 185 -18.64 0.03 -10.15
C HIS A 185 -17.88 0.48 -11.39
N ASN A 186 -17.65 1.78 -11.51
CA ASN A 186 -16.89 2.33 -12.61
C ASN A 186 -15.39 2.03 -12.43
N VAL A 187 -14.81 1.27 -13.36
CA VAL A 187 -13.38 1.01 -13.45
C VAL A 187 -12.77 1.96 -14.46
N MET A 188 -11.70 2.61 -14.09
CA MET A 188 -11.20 3.78 -14.82
C MET A 188 -9.95 3.45 -15.65
N ALA A 189 -9.88 4.07 -16.83
CA ALA A 189 -8.67 4.13 -17.64
C ALA A 189 -7.97 5.50 -17.51
N THR A 190 -8.49 6.41 -16.73
CA THR A 190 -8.02 7.79 -16.57
C THR A 190 -6.57 7.85 -16.11
N VAL A 191 -5.78 8.71 -16.75
CA VAL A 191 -4.40 9.03 -16.40
C VAL A 191 -4.28 10.52 -16.21
N GLU A 192 -3.80 10.95 -15.05
CA GLU A 192 -3.60 12.35 -14.71
C GLU A 192 -2.18 12.57 -14.21
N GLU A 193 -1.53 13.57 -14.83
CA GLU A 193 -0.18 14.00 -14.49
C GLU A 193 -0.24 15.17 -13.53
N TYR A 194 0.46 15.05 -12.41
CA TYR A 194 0.67 16.13 -11.45
C TYR A 194 2.05 16.74 -11.63
N ASP A 195 2.10 18.07 -11.73
CA ASP A 195 3.32 18.85 -11.70
C ASP A 195 3.55 19.46 -10.32
N PRO A 196 4.51 18.95 -9.52
CA PRO A 196 4.80 19.52 -8.20
C PRO A 196 5.33 20.95 -8.24
N ALA A 197 5.96 21.38 -9.35
CA ALA A 197 6.52 22.72 -9.48
C ALA A 197 5.43 23.80 -9.61
N THR A 198 4.31 23.47 -10.24
CA THR A 198 3.18 24.37 -10.46
C THR A 198 1.96 24.04 -9.60
N ASN A 199 2.00 22.92 -8.87
CA ASN A 199 0.86 22.36 -8.12
C ASN A 199 -0.40 22.25 -8.99
N SER A 200 -0.27 21.67 -10.18
CA SER A 200 -1.36 21.57 -11.14
C SER A 200 -1.44 20.22 -11.82
N TRP A 201 -2.59 19.91 -12.40
CA TRP A 201 -2.90 18.64 -13.05
C TRP A 201 -3.10 18.80 -14.56
N GLN A 202 -2.74 17.77 -15.30
CA GLN A 202 -3.02 17.62 -16.72
C GLN A 202 -3.54 16.19 -17.01
N THR A 203 -4.65 16.09 -17.76
CA THR A 203 -5.13 14.81 -18.26
C THR A 203 -4.23 14.33 -19.39
N LYS A 204 -3.85 13.05 -19.36
CA LYS A 204 -3.01 12.39 -20.36
C LYS A 204 -3.81 11.29 -21.07
N ARG A 205 -3.22 10.69 -22.09
CA ARG A 205 -3.84 9.54 -22.78
C ARG A 205 -4.16 8.43 -21.82
N SER A 206 -5.42 7.98 -21.85
CA SER A 206 -5.94 6.90 -21.01
C SER A 206 -5.19 5.59 -21.23
N LEU A 207 -5.18 4.73 -20.19
CA LEU A 207 -4.78 3.33 -20.31
C LEU A 207 -5.52 2.64 -21.44
N LEU A 208 -4.90 1.65 -22.08
CA LEU A 208 -5.54 0.82 -23.10
C LEU A 208 -6.63 -0.07 -22.50
N LEU A 209 -6.50 -0.44 -21.21
CA LEU A 209 -7.48 -1.22 -20.47
C LEU A 209 -7.77 -0.56 -19.12
N ALA A 210 -9.03 -0.21 -18.87
CA ALA A 210 -9.49 0.28 -17.57
C ALA A 210 -9.27 -0.76 -16.47
N ARG A 211 -8.66 -0.36 -15.34
CA ARG A 211 -8.37 -1.28 -14.23
C ARG A 211 -8.13 -0.58 -12.91
N ASN A 212 -8.33 -1.32 -11.84
CA ASN A 212 -8.05 -0.93 -10.46
C ASN A 212 -7.17 -1.96 -9.77
N HIS A 213 -6.67 -1.70 -8.58
CA HIS A 213 -5.80 -2.58 -7.78
C HIS A 213 -4.56 -3.09 -8.56
N HIS A 214 -4.14 -2.35 -9.56
CA HIS A 214 -2.89 -2.55 -10.28
C HIS A 214 -1.74 -1.83 -9.56
N VAL A 215 -0.52 -2.10 -9.98
CA VAL A 215 0.66 -1.36 -9.54
C VAL A 215 1.23 -0.54 -10.69
N SER A 216 1.86 0.59 -10.35
CA SER A 216 2.60 1.42 -11.31
C SER A 216 4.01 1.67 -10.80
N ALA A 217 4.97 1.68 -11.72
CA ALA A 217 6.38 1.98 -11.44
C ALA A 217 6.98 2.87 -12.51
N GLY A 218 7.82 3.79 -12.09
CA GLY A 218 8.65 4.59 -12.99
C GLY A 218 10.03 3.95 -13.16
N VAL A 219 10.46 3.77 -14.41
CA VAL A 219 11.83 3.36 -14.75
C VAL A 219 12.34 4.24 -15.90
N GLY A 220 13.44 4.94 -15.65
CA GLY A 220 13.85 6.01 -16.54
C GLY A 220 12.73 7.05 -16.68
N ASP A 221 12.46 7.48 -17.92
CA ASP A 221 11.38 8.43 -18.24
C ASP A 221 10.08 7.73 -18.68
N ARG A 222 9.82 6.51 -18.21
CA ARG A 222 8.65 5.70 -18.58
C ARG A 222 7.86 5.26 -17.35
N ILE A 223 6.54 5.14 -17.52
CA ILE A 223 5.64 4.58 -16.52
C ILE A 223 5.20 3.18 -16.98
N TYR A 224 5.26 2.21 -16.09
CA TYR A 224 4.79 0.84 -16.31
C TYR A 224 3.59 0.58 -15.40
N VAL A 225 2.49 0.11 -15.99
CA VAL A 225 1.25 -0.25 -15.28
C VAL A 225 1.04 -1.75 -15.43
N ILE A 226 0.98 -2.47 -14.30
CA ILE A 226 1.12 -3.92 -14.26
C ILE A 226 -0.05 -4.55 -13.49
N GLY A 227 -0.67 -5.60 -14.07
CA GLY A 227 -1.69 -6.39 -13.43
C GLY A 227 -2.95 -5.60 -13.07
N GLY A 228 -3.59 -5.96 -11.97
CA GLY A 228 -4.84 -5.37 -11.51
C GLY A 228 -6.07 -6.17 -11.93
N ARG A 229 -7.26 -5.54 -11.82
CA ARG A 229 -8.53 -6.14 -12.21
C ARG A 229 -9.43 -5.15 -12.95
N ILE A 230 -10.29 -5.69 -13.85
CA ILE A 230 -11.17 -4.92 -14.73
C ILE A 230 -12.61 -4.80 -14.21
N GLY A 231 -12.84 -5.09 -12.95
CA GLY A 231 -14.17 -5.04 -12.33
C GLY A 231 -14.11 -5.14 -10.81
N ALA A 232 -15.25 -5.43 -10.21
CA ALA A 232 -15.37 -5.73 -8.78
C ALA A 232 -14.63 -7.04 -8.44
N ALA A 233 -14.28 -7.22 -7.16
CA ALA A 233 -13.58 -8.41 -6.70
C ALA A 233 -14.40 -9.70 -6.88
N PHE A 234 -15.74 -9.60 -6.84
CA PHE A 234 -16.65 -10.74 -6.73
C PHE A 234 -17.69 -10.74 -7.85
N ILE A 235 -17.28 -10.77 -9.10
CA ILE A 235 -18.22 -10.99 -10.20
C ILE A 235 -18.41 -12.49 -10.41
N SER A 236 -19.66 -12.94 -10.44
CA SER A 236 -20.01 -14.30 -10.84
C SER A 236 -19.56 -14.57 -12.27
N GLY A 237 -18.67 -15.52 -12.48
CA GLY A 237 -18.15 -15.88 -13.81
C GLY A 237 -16.65 -16.16 -13.78
N GLY A 238 -15.90 -15.58 -14.69
CA GLY A 238 -14.45 -15.69 -14.74
C GLY A 238 -13.73 -14.69 -13.84
N SER A 239 -12.42 -14.83 -13.71
CA SER A 239 -11.60 -13.86 -13.00
C SER A 239 -11.53 -12.53 -13.74
N ASN A 240 -11.62 -11.44 -12.98
CA ASN A 240 -11.40 -10.08 -13.47
C ASN A 240 -9.93 -9.66 -13.41
N ASN A 241 -9.07 -10.46 -12.81
CA ASN A 241 -7.65 -10.16 -12.70
C ASN A 241 -6.95 -10.26 -14.06
N VAL A 242 -6.00 -9.42 -14.33
CA VAL A 242 -5.24 -9.37 -15.57
C VAL A 242 -3.74 -9.51 -15.32
N ASP A 243 -3.03 -9.96 -16.35
CA ASP A 243 -1.57 -10.07 -16.41
C ASP A 243 -0.93 -8.98 -17.29
N LEU A 244 -1.74 -8.04 -17.77
CA LEU A 244 -1.34 -7.01 -18.73
C LEU A 244 -0.28 -6.08 -18.15
N VAL A 245 0.72 -5.78 -18.97
CA VAL A 245 1.74 -4.75 -18.73
C VAL A 245 1.63 -3.70 -19.83
N GLU A 246 1.42 -2.46 -19.44
CA GLU A 246 1.41 -1.31 -20.33
C GLU A 246 2.52 -0.35 -19.95
N MET A 247 3.27 0.11 -20.95
CA MET A 247 4.29 1.15 -20.80
C MET A 247 3.81 2.44 -21.41
N TYR A 248 3.85 3.52 -20.65
CA TYR A 248 3.56 4.87 -21.10
C TYR A 248 4.84 5.65 -21.37
N ASP A 249 4.87 6.31 -22.50
CA ASP A 249 5.90 7.28 -22.89
C ASP A 249 5.36 8.70 -22.76
N PRO A 250 5.74 9.48 -21.74
CA PRO A 250 5.29 10.86 -21.58
C PRO A 250 5.71 11.79 -22.73
N ALA A 251 6.82 11.52 -23.41
CA ALA A 251 7.30 12.37 -24.49
C ALA A 251 6.42 12.29 -25.75
N THR A 252 5.75 11.15 -25.97
CA THR A 252 4.87 10.93 -27.12
C THR A 252 3.40 10.86 -26.76
N ASP A 253 3.07 10.80 -25.46
CA ASP A 253 1.73 10.54 -24.91
C ASP A 253 1.13 9.23 -25.48
N LEU A 254 1.94 8.17 -25.59
CA LEU A 254 1.53 6.89 -26.14
C LEU A 254 1.74 5.73 -25.16
N TRP A 255 0.85 4.73 -25.25
CA TRP A 255 0.94 3.45 -24.54
C TRP A 255 1.41 2.34 -25.47
N THR A 256 2.24 1.45 -24.94
CA THR A 256 2.72 0.23 -25.61
C THR A 256 2.52 -0.97 -24.70
N VAL A 257 1.94 -2.05 -25.24
CA VAL A 257 1.82 -3.33 -24.52
C VAL A 257 3.19 -4.00 -24.42
N ARG A 258 3.49 -4.55 -23.26
CA ARG A 258 4.74 -5.25 -22.96
C ARG A 258 4.43 -6.72 -22.60
N ASP A 259 5.47 -7.53 -22.37
CA ASP A 259 5.30 -8.93 -22.01
C ASP A 259 4.51 -9.07 -20.71
N LYS A 260 3.57 -10.01 -20.73
CA LYS A 260 2.62 -10.25 -19.64
C LYS A 260 3.31 -10.73 -18.38
N MET A 261 2.80 -10.30 -17.23
CA MET A 261 3.23 -10.80 -15.94
C MET A 261 2.94 -12.32 -15.84
N PRO A 262 3.89 -13.14 -15.34
CA PRO A 262 3.72 -14.59 -15.26
C PRO A 262 2.52 -15.03 -14.43
N THR A 263 2.25 -14.35 -13.31
CA THR A 263 1.13 -14.68 -12.41
C THR A 263 0.09 -13.55 -12.43
N ARG A 264 -1.05 -13.78 -13.08
CA ARG A 264 -2.19 -12.85 -13.15
C ARG A 264 -2.75 -12.57 -11.76
N ARG A 265 -2.79 -11.29 -11.31
CA ARG A 265 -3.22 -10.91 -9.97
C ARG A 265 -3.49 -9.41 -9.81
N SER A 266 -4.16 -9.05 -8.71
CA SER A 266 -4.42 -7.68 -8.27
C SER A 266 -3.98 -7.48 -6.81
N ALA A 267 -4.10 -6.27 -6.27
CA ALA A 267 -3.76 -5.89 -4.90
C ALA A 267 -2.34 -6.33 -4.46
N MET A 268 -1.40 -6.16 -5.38
CA MET A 268 0.03 -6.44 -5.21
C MET A 268 0.76 -5.23 -4.65
N GLY A 269 1.97 -5.48 -4.12
CA GLY A 269 2.94 -4.41 -3.90
C GLY A 269 3.99 -4.34 -5.01
N VAL A 270 4.67 -3.20 -5.13
CA VAL A 270 5.69 -2.95 -6.14
C VAL A 270 6.90 -2.23 -5.56
N GLY A 271 8.08 -2.54 -6.07
CA GLY A 271 9.32 -1.83 -5.82
C GLY A 271 10.18 -1.75 -7.08
N VAL A 272 11.13 -0.83 -7.10
CA VAL A 272 12.10 -0.70 -8.20
C VAL A 272 13.50 -0.83 -7.64
N PHE A 273 14.32 -1.66 -8.26
CA PHE A 273 15.73 -1.85 -7.93
C PHE A 273 16.56 -2.11 -9.19
N ASN A 274 17.63 -1.36 -9.39
CA ASN A 274 18.51 -1.48 -10.56
C ASN A 274 17.73 -1.51 -11.90
N ASN A 275 16.78 -0.62 -12.07
CA ASN A 275 15.88 -0.55 -13.22
C ASN A 275 15.00 -1.79 -13.46
N ARG A 276 14.90 -2.70 -12.50
CA ARG A 276 13.93 -3.81 -12.50
C ARG A 276 12.71 -3.42 -11.69
N ILE A 277 11.54 -3.79 -12.18
CA ILE A 277 10.27 -3.60 -11.46
C ILE A 277 9.92 -4.93 -10.78
N ILE A 278 9.81 -4.92 -9.47
CA ILE A 278 9.58 -6.12 -8.67
C ILE A 278 8.15 -6.08 -8.14
N VAL A 279 7.34 -7.08 -8.50
CA VAL A 279 5.94 -7.23 -8.10
C VAL A 279 5.81 -8.36 -7.10
N VAL A 280 5.16 -8.08 -5.97
CA VAL A 280 5.14 -8.97 -4.80
C VAL A 280 3.71 -9.21 -4.31
N GLY A 281 3.40 -10.47 -3.97
CA GLY A 281 2.12 -10.84 -3.38
C GLY A 281 0.94 -10.63 -4.33
N GLY A 282 -0.18 -10.23 -3.75
CA GLY A 282 -1.43 -10.00 -4.47
C GLY A 282 -2.42 -11.15 -4.34
N GLU A 283 -3.53 -11.02 -5.03
CA GLU A 283 -4.66 -11.94 -4.95
C GLU A 283 -5.25 -12.28 -6.31
N PHE A 284 -5.99 -13.38 -6.32
CA PHE A 284 -6.76 -13.84 -7.47
C PHE A 284 -8.10 -14.38 -6.99
N GLN A 285 -9.16 -14.01 -7.69
CA GLN A 285 -10.50 -14.52 -7.44
C GLN A 285 -11.17 -14.95 -8.73
N ASP A 286 -11.86 -16.09 -8.67
CA ASP A 286 -12.88 -16.49 -9.61
C ASP A 286 -13.98 -17.28 -8.87
N ARG A 287 -14.91 -17.92 -9.60
CA ARG A 287 -15.98 -18.70 -8.98
C ARG A 287 -15.52 -19.99 -8.28
N PHE A 288 -14.28 -20.40 -8.46
CA PHE A 288 -13.73 -21.65 -7.93
C PHE A 288 -12.59 -21.42 -6.92
N GLN A 289 -11.90 -20.29 -7.02
CA GLN A 289 -10.68 -20.07 -6.28
C GLN A 289 -10.61 -18.64 -5.72
N PHE A 290 -10.24 -18.56 -4.45
CA PHE A 290 -9.86 -17.33 -3.76
C PHE A 290 -8.47 -17.54 -3.18
N SER A 291 -7.47 -16.84 -3.69
CA SER A 291 -6.07 -17.07 -3.33
C SER A 291 -5.31 -15.78 -3.10
N ALA A 292 -4.57 -15.70 -2.01
CA ALA A 292 -3.47 -14.76 -1.87
C ALA A 292 -2.16 -15.43 -2.31
N TYR A 293 -1.24 -14.66 -2.87
CA TYR A 293 0.00 -15.17 -3.45
C TYR A 293 1.23 -14.85 -2.61
N ARG A 294 2.23 -15.75 -2.72
CA ARG A 294 3.60 -15.52 -2.24
C ARG A 294 4.53 -15.07 -3.36
N ALA A 295 4.04 -14.96 -4.58
CA ALA A 295 4.83 -14.72 -5.78
C ALA A 295 5.64 -13.43 -5.67
N THR A 296 6.89 -13.50 -6.10
CA THR A 296 7.79 -12.37 -6.31
C THR A 296 8.35 -12.49 -7.71
N GLU A 297 8.11 -11.50 -8.54
CA GLU A 297 8.46 -11.51 -9.96
C GLU A 297 9.11 -10.19 -10.33
N ALA A 298 10.20 -10.22 -11.07
CA ALA A 298 10.93 -9.05 -11.53
C ALA A 298 10.80 -8.89 -13.04
N TYR A 299 10.40 -7.71 -13.48
CA TYR A 299 10.33 -7.32 -14.87
C TYR A 299 11.55 -6.50 -15.24
N ASP A 300 12.18 -6.84 -16.36
CA ASP A 300 13.26 -6.08 -16.98
C ASP A 300 12.71 -5.25 -18.14
N PRO A 301 12.58 -3.93 -18.00
CA PRO A 301 12.15 -3.06 -19.09
C PRO A 301 13.07 -3.05 -20.32
N ALA A 302 14.37 -3.27 -20.14
CA ALA A 302 15.34 -3.24 -21.21
C ALA A 302 15.23 -4.44 -22.15
N THR A 303 15.00 -5.63 -21.59
CA THR A 303 14.86 -6.87 -22.35
C THR A 303 13.42 -7.26 -22.62
N ASN A 304 12.46 -6.61 -21.94
CA ASN A 304 11.02 -6.95 -21.95
C ASN A 304 10.76 -8.37 -21.43
N GLN A 305 11.48 -8.82 -20.39
CA GLN A 305 11.38 -10.18 -19.87
C GLN A 305 11.11 -10.19 -18.37
N TRP A 306 10.51 -11.31 -17.90
CA TRP A 306 10.23 -11.58 -16.51
C TRP A 306 11.20 -12.62 -15.93
N GLN A 307 11.57 -12.41 -14.68
CA GLN A 307 12.31 -13.36 -13.84
C GLN A 307 11.47 -13.72 -12.62
N ILE A 308 11.33 -15.02 -12.35
CA ILE A 308 10.76 -15.50 -11.09
C ILE A 308 11.80 -15.39 -9.99
N LEU A 309 11.48 -14.71 -8.92
CA LEU A 309 12.31 -14.55 -7.74
C LEU A 309 11.84 -15.49 -6.60
N PRO A 310 12.65 -15.70 -5.56
CA PRO A 310 12.23 -16.46 -4.39
C PRO A 310 10.93 -15.90 -3.79
N SER A 311 9.95 -16.79 -3.58
CA SER A 311 8.64 -16.43 -3.02
C SER A 311 8.74 -16.05 -1.55
N MET A 312 7.88 -15.13 -1.11
CA MET A 312 7.66 -14.83 0.31
C MET A 312 7.34 -16.10 1.11
N ARG A 313 7.53 -16.07 2.41
CA ARG A 313 7.16 -17.18 3.31
C ARG A 313 5.64 -17.31 3.45
N TYR A 314 4.94 -16.19 3.46
CA TYR A 314 3.49 -16.14 3.64
C TYR A 314 2.81 -15.48 2.43
N PRO A 315 1.66 -16.04 1.98
CA PRO A 315 0.85 -15.36 0.97
C PRO A 315 0.26 -14.09 1.58
N ARG A 316 0.12 -13.05 0.78
CA ARG A 316 -0.57 -11.82 1.22
C ARG A 316 -0.98 -10.93 0.07
N HIS A 317 -2.13 -10.27 0.22
CA HIS A 317 -2.58 -9.17 -0.63
C HIS A 317 -2.77 -7.91 0.22
N GLY A 318 -3.02 -6.77 -0.42
CA GLY A 318 -3.20 -5.51 0.29
C GLY A 318 -2.01 -5.17 1.21
N LEU A 319 -0.81 -5.57 0.79
CA LEU A 319 0.43 -5.45 1.54
C LEU A 319 1.20 -4.19 1.14
N ALA A 320 1.92 -3.61 2.10
CA ALA A 320 2.88 -2.56 1.83
C ALA A 320 4.20 -3.16 1.32
N VAL A 321 4.70 -2.62 0.19
CA VAL A 321 5.99 -3.02 -0.40
C VAL A 321 6.82 -1.78 -0.69
N GLY A 322 8.11 -1.83 -0.36
CA GLY A 322 9.06 -0.78 -0.70
C GLY A 322 10.49 -1.29 -0.75
N VAL A 323 11.34 -0.58 -1.46
CA VAL A 323 12.78 -0.87 -1.54
C VAL A 323 13.54 0.20 -0.77
N VAL A 324 14.40 -0.23 0.16
CA VAL A 324 15.33 0.65 0.87
C VAL A 324 16.73 0.06 0.73
N GLY A 325 17.64 0.82 0.16
CA GLY A 325 18.97 0.33 -0.20
C GLY A 325 18.89 -0.84 -1.19
N ASN A 326 19.47 -1.97 -0.82
CA ASN A 326 19.45 -3.21 -1.61
C ASN A 326 18.39 -4.22 -1.14
N ARG A 327 17.42 -3.82 -0.31
CA ARG A 327 16.41 -4.72 0.25
C ARG A 327 15.00 -4.33 -0.13
N LEU A 328 14.23 -5.33 -0.52
CA LEU A 328 12.79 -5.26 -0.70
C LEU A 328 12.12 -5.68 0.61
N TYR A 329 11.16 -4.90 1.07
CA TYR A 329 10.39 -5.14 2.28
C TYR A 329 8.93 -5.44 1.91
N ALA A 330 8.36 -6.49 2.51
CA ALA A 330 6.95 -6.84 2.44
C ALA A 330 6.36 -6.78 3.85
N VAL A 331 5.39 -5.90 4.05
CA VAL A 331 4.86 -5.55 5.37
C VAL A 331 3.37 -5.79 5.42
N SER A 332 2.90 -6.47 6.48
CA SER A 332 1.47 -6.68 6.78
C SER A 332 0.69 -7.29 5.58
N GLY A 333 -0.53 -6.84 5.34
CA GLY A 333 -1.46 -7.42 4.35
C GLY A 333 -2.26 -8.58 4.93
N ASP A 334 -3.20 -9.14 4.15
CA ASP A 334 -4.02 -10.29 4.54
C ASP A 334 -3.55 -11.57 3.84
N ALA A 335 -3.49 -12.66 4.59
CA ALA A 335 -3.06 -13.98 4.09
C ALA A 335 -4.12 -14.67 3.22
N GLN A 336 -5.33 -14.14 3.20
CA GLN A 336 -6.44 -14.61 2.40
C GLN A 336 -6.75 -13.63 1.28
N SER A 337 -7.47 -14.08 0.28
CA SER A 337 -7.99 -13.18 -0.75
C SER A 337 -9.28 -12.52 -0.28
N ALA A 338 -9.50 -11.28 -0.68
CA ALA A 338 -10.76 -10.59 -0.46
C ALA A 338 -11.93 -11.47 -0.93
N GLY A 339 -13.02 -11.54 -0.13
CA GLY A 339 -14.23 -12.31 -0.45
C GLY A 339 -14.17 -13.81 -0.24
N SER A 340 -13.12 -14.32 0.35
CA SER A 340 -13.03 -15.74 0.72
C SER A 340 -14.11 -16.18 1.72
N GLY A 341 -14.80 -15.23 2.38
CA GLY A 341 -15.77 -15.50 3.45
C GLY A 341 -15.13 -15.97 4.76
N ALA A 342 -13.81 -16.11 4.79
CA ALA A 342 -13.07 -16.44 6.00
C ALA A 342 -12.77 -15.17 6.81
N PRO A 343 -12.52 -15.29 8.13
CA PRO A 343 -12.09 -14.17 8.95
C PRO A 343 -10.81 -13.54 8.40
N GLU A 344 -10.70 -12.21 8.49
CA GLU A 344 -9.47 -11.48 8.14
C GLU A 344 -8.26 -12.07 8.88
N ALA A 345 -7.19 -12.34 8.14
CA ALA A 345 -5.96 -12.97 8.63
C ALA A 345 -4.76 -12.05 8.36
N HIS A 346 -4.75 -10.89 9.01
CA HIS A 346 -3.67 -9.92 8.89
C HIS A 346 -2.32 -10.54 9.27
N VAL A 347 -1.35 -10.45 8.37
CA VAL A 347 -0.04 -11.05 8.58
C VAL A 347 0.78 -10.17 9.54
N PRO A 348 1.10 -10.67 10.75
CA PRO A 348 1.87 -9.89 11.73
C PRO A 348 3.36 -9.86 11.41
N PHE A 349 3.83 -10.73 10.52
CA PHE A 349 5.24 -10.85 10.15
C PHE A 349 5.57 -9.96 8.98
N ASN A 350 6.73 -9.32 9.05
CA ASN A 350 7.31 -8.59 7.96
C ASN A 350 8.54 -9.32 7.46
N GLU A 351 8.78 -9.22 6.17
CA GLU A 351 9.86 -9.94 5.52
C GLU A 351 10.68 -9.00 4.64
N ALA A 352 11.98 -9.27 4.53
CA ALA A 352 12.88 -8.56 3.64
C ALA A 352 13.67 -9.53 2.77
N LEU A 353 13.86 -9.16 1.50
CA LEU A 353 14.66 -9.88 0.51
C LEU A 353 15.85 -9.01 0.10
N ALA A 354 17.06 -9.54 0.20
CA ALA A 354 18.24 -8.89 -0.33
C ALA A 354 18.27 -9.03 -1.86
N LEU A 355 18.08 -7.91 -2.56
CA LEU A 355 17.85 -7.89 -4.02
C LEU A 355 19.15 -8.12 -4.81
N ASP A 356 20.28 -7.65 -4.30
CA ASP A 356 21.61 -7.87 -4.89
C ASP A 356 22.04 -9.34 -4.92
N LEU A 357 21.40 -10.21 -4.12
CA LEU A 357 21.63 -11.64 -4.14
C LEU A 357 20.78 -12.38 -5.19
N VAL A 358 19.68 -11.80 -5.67
CA VAL A 358 18.69 -12.45 -6.53
C VAL A 358 18.48 -11.77 -7.88
N ILE A 359 18.85 -10.50 -8.01
CA ILE A 359 18.80 -9.71 -9.25
C ILE A 359 20.23 -9.43 -9.68
N LYS A 360 20.62 -10.01 -10.82
CA LYS A 360 21.95 -9.83 -11.42
C LYS A 360 21.91 -8.76 -12.50
#